data_1bb1dfe3a22d7a68234f464daf7d395a
#
_entry.id   1bb1dfe3a22d7a68234f464daf7d395a
#
_cell.length_a   1.000
_cell.length_b   1.000
_cell.length_c   1.000
_cell.angle_alpha   90.00
_cell.angle_beta   90.00
_cell.angle_gamma   90.00
#
_symmetry.space_group_name_H-M   'P 1'
#
loop_
_entity.id
_entity.type
_entity.pdbx_description
1 polymer ?
#
loop_
_entity_poly.entity_id
_entity_poly.type
_entity_poly.pdbx_seq_one_letter_code
_entity_poly.pdbx_strand_id
1 'polypeptide(L)'
;QLLISAGPEGEGGDPVLARLTPDITKMAGQLRWAGYLSTTGVYGDHKGAWVDESTPLNPATARGQLRVDAEAAWAAIAELPLHVFRLAGIYGPGRGPFAKVRSGTARRIIKPGQVFSRIHVADIAQVLAASIDRPNPGAIYNVCDNLPAPPEDVIGYAAELLGLPLPPATDFESADMTEMARSFYAESKRTDNRRLAEELGVELLYPDYKSGLEALLKAESV
;
A
#
# COMPACT_ATOMS: atom_id res chain seq x y z
N GLN A 1 3.43 -20.44 -10.60
CA GLN A 1 3.23 -19.10 -10.07
C GLN A 1 3.84 -18.98 -8.67
N LEU A 2 4.41 -17.85 -8.33
CA LEU A 2 5.00 -17.56 -7.04
C LEU A 2 4.51 -16.18 -6.58
N LEU A 3 3.90 -16.10 -5.38
CA LEU A 3 3.53 -14.81 -4.76
C LEU A 3 4.35 -14.63 -3.48
N ILE A 4 5.09 -13.53 -3.41
CA ILE A 4 5.92 -13.15 -2.29
C ILE A 4 5.22 -12.03 -1.51
N SER A 5 4.68 -12.36 -0.34
CA SER A 5 3.99 -11.42 0.54
C SER A 5 4.73 -11.14 1.85
N ALA A 6 5.76 -11.94 2.16
CA ALA A 6 6.65 -11.67 3.29
C ALA A 6 7.48 -10.41 3.01
N GLY A 7 7.58 -9.53 3.99
CA GLY A 7 8.40 -8.34 3.90
C GLY A 7 9.79 -8.54 4.49
N PRO A 8 10.79 -7.76 4.07
CA PRO A 8 12.09 -7.76 4.70
C PRO A 8 11.98 -7.25 6.15
N GLU A 9 12.78 -7.83 7.04
CA GLU A 9 12.80 -7.52 8.46
C GLU A 9 14.24 -7.31 8.97
N GLY A 10 14.46 -6.18 9.66
CA GLY A 10 15.70 -5.89 10.36
C GLY A 10 16.97 -6.11 9.53
N GLU A 11 18.04 -6.57 10.18
CA GLU A 11 19.34 -6.82 9.55
C GLU A 11 19.35 -8.09 8.65
N GLY A 12 18.32 -8.92 8.74
CA GLY A 12 18.21 -10.17 7.97
C GLY A 12 17.77 -10.00 6.51
N GLY A 13 17.37 -8.81 6.09
CA GLY A 13 16.86 -8.55 4.74
C GLY A 13 15.57 -9.28 4.41
N ASP A 14 15.43 -9.75 3.16
CA ASP A 14 14.25 -10.50 2.73
C ASP A 14 14.34 -11.97 3.21
N PRO A 15 13.40 -12.42 4.08
CA PRO A 15 13.46 -13.75 4.69
C PRO A 15 13.26 -14.90 3.70
N VAL A 16 12.59 -14.63 2.57
CA VAL A 16 12.37 -15.62 1.51
C VAL A 16 13.67 -15.80 0.70
N LEU A 17 14.28 -14.69 0.29
CA LEU A 17 15.56 -14.73 -0.41
C LEU A 17 16.66 -15.36 0.45
N ALA A 18 16.75 -15.00 1.73
CA ALA A 18 17.75 -15.55 2.62
C ALA A 18 17.75 -17.08 2.72
N ARG A 19 16.58 -17.70 2.52
CA ARG A 19 16.42 -19.15 2.69
C ARG A 19 16.22 -19.90 1.38
N LEU A 20 15.58 -19.31 0.39
CA LEU A 20 15.07 -20.02 -0.78
C LEU A 20 15.69 -19.56 -2.10
N THR A 21 16.65 -18.64 -2.11
CA THR A 21 17.28 -18.16 -3.35
C THR A 21 17.77 -19.30 -4.26
N PRO A 22 18.47 -20.34 -3.76
CA PRO A 22 18.94 -21.43 -4.64
C PRO A 22 17.78 -22.18 -5.32
N ASP A 23 16.70 -22.44 -4.58
CA ASP A 23 15.55 -23.16 -5.10
C ASP A 23 14.76 -22.30 -6.10
N ILE A 24 14.57 -21.03 -5.79
CA ILE A 24 13.88 -20.06 -6.66
C ILE A 24 14.68 -19.87 -7.96
N THR A 25 15.98 -19.69 -7.89
CA THR A 25 16.84 -19.57 -9.07
C THR A 25 16.74 -20.80 -9.97
N LYS A 26 16.75 -22.01 -9.38
CA LYS A 26 16.62 -23.25 -10.12
C LYS A 26 15.28 -23.40 -10.86
N MET A 27 14.22 -22.86 -10.29
CA MET A 27 12.87 -22.97 -10.87
C MET A 27 12.43 -21.73 -11.67
N ALA A 28 13.19 -20.63 -11.66
CA ALA A 28 12.80 -19.34 -12.20
C ALA A 28 12.27 -19.42 -13.63
N GLY A 29 13.01 -20.05 -14.56
CA GLY A 29 12.61 -20.22 -15.95
C GLY A 29 11.40 -21.16 -16.18
N GLN A 30 10.92 -21.86 -15.15
CA GLN A 30 9.72 -22.70 -15.21
C GLN A 30 8.47 -21.96 -14.72
N LEU A 31 8.64 -20.80 -14.08
CA LEU A 31 7.55 -19.98 -13.58
C LEU A 31 6.94 -19.18 -14.74
N ARG A 32 5.61 -19.10 -14.76
CA ARG A 32 4.88 -18.21 -15.69
C ARG A 32 4.67 -16.81 -15.11
N TRP A 33 4.77 -16.67 -13.80
CA TRP A 33 4.53 -15.44 -13.09
C TRP A 33 5.15 -15.50 -11.69
N ALA A 34 5.78 -14.40 -11.27
CA ALA A 34 6.21 -14.16 -9.91
C ALA A 34 5.81 -12.74 -9.50
N GLY A 35 5.14 -12.59 -8.36
CA GLY A 35 4.69 -11.29 -7.84
C GLY A 35 5.32 -11.00 -6.49
N TYR A 36 5.94 -9.82 -6.34
CA TYR A 36 6.48 -9.31 -5.09
C TYR A 36 5.61 -8.16 -4.56
N LEU A 37 5.06 -8.31 -3.36
CA LEU A 37 4.29 -7.26 -2.70
C LEU A 37 5.22 -6.28 -2.01
N SER A 38 5.50 -5.17 -2.66
CA SER A 38 6.27 -4.04 -2.17
C SER A 38 5.39 -2.96 -1.53
N THR A 39 5.86 -1.74 -1.43
CA THR A 39 5.15 -0.61 -0.83
C THR A 39 5.43 0.69 -1.58
N THR A 40 4.48 1.61 -1.61
CA THR A 40 4.72 2.99 -2.08
C THR A 40 5.69 3.78 -1.20
N GLY A 41 6.05 3.25 -0.01
CA GLY A 41 7.09 3.82 0.86
C GLY A 41 8.49 3.87 0.22
N VAL A 42 8.74 3.11 -0.86
CA VAL A 42 10.00 3.15 -1.62
C VAL A 42 10.27 4.51 -2.27
N TYR A 43 9.23 5.30 -2.54
CA TYR A 43 9.38 6.63 -3.15
C TYR A 43 9.88 7.70 -2.17
N GLY A 44 9.61 7.55 -0.86
CA GLY A 44 9.91 8.55 0.13
C GLY A 44 8.98 9.76 0.12
N ASP A 45 9.47 10.93 0.59
CA ASP A 45 8.69 12.16 0.69
C ASP A 45 8.75 12.98 -0.60
N HIS A 46 7.58 13.30 -1.15
CA HIS A 46 7.40 14.18 -2.30
C HIS A 46 6.57 15.41 -1.98
N LYS A 47 6.42 15.76 -0.69
CA LYS A 47 5.69 16.97 -0.23
C LYS A 47 4.29 17.09 -0.83
N GLY A 48 3.60 15.95 -0.98
CA GLY A 48 2.27 15.86 -1.55
C GLY A 48 2.21 15.90 -3.08
N ALA A 49 3.34 15.89 -3.79
CA ALA A 49 3.34 15.78 -5.25
C ALA A 49 2.96 14.37 -5.72
N TRP A 50 2.60 14.26 -6.99
CA TRP A 50 2.33 12.98 -7.65
C TRP A 50 3.62 12.22 -7.94
N VAL A 51 3.57 10.90 -7.76
CA VAL A 51 4.61 9.93 -8.13
C VAL A 51 3.99 8.82 -8.96
N ASP A 52 4.76 8.30 -9.90
CA ASP A 52 4.44 7.13 -10.71
C ASP A 52 5.56 6.08 -10.64
N GLU A 53 5.44 5.00 -11.40
CA GLU A 53 6.41 3.90 -11.39
C GLU A 53 7.80 4.29 -11.95
N SER A 54 7.89 5.39 -12.70
CA SER A 54 9.15 5.93 -13.22
C SER A 54 9.85 6.87 -12.23
N THR A 55 9.17 7.27 -11.17
CA THR A 55 9.72 8.18 -10.15
C THR A 55 10.90 7.52 -9.43
N PRO A 56 12.05 8.18 -9.30
CA PRO A 56 13.20 7.66 -8.58
C PRO A 56 12.88 7.27 -7.14
N LEU A 57 13.45 6.16 -6.69
CA LEU A 57 13.27 5.66 -5.34
C LEU A 57 14.17 6.44 -4.36
N ASN A 58 13.57 6.98 -3.31
CA ASN A 58 14.26 7.76 -2.27
C ASN A 58 13.57 7.58 -0.92
N PRO A 59 13.56 6.36 -0.34
CA PRO A 59 12.82 6.07 0.87
C PRO A 59 13.30 6.90 2.05
N ALA A 60 12.37 7.47 2.82
CA ALA A 60 12.66 8.29 3.99
C ALA A 60 12.84 7.46 5.27
N THR A 61 12.59 6.16 5.22
CA THR A 61 12.64 5.28 6.40
C THR A 61 13.51 4.05 6.13
N ALA A 62 14.13 3.49 7.17
CA ALA A 62 14.90 2.24 7.08
C ALA A 62 14.05 1.10 6.50
N ARG A 63 12.75 1.02 6.89
CA ARG A 63 11.82 0.04 6.34
C ARG A 63 11.57 0.23 4.83
N GLY A 64 11.52 1.47 4.37
CA GLY A 64 11.44 1.79 2.94
C GLY A 64 12.70 1.36 2.20
N GLN A 65 13.88 1.60 2.77
CA GLN A 65 15.15 1.17 2.19
C GLN A 65 15.23 -0.35 2.05
N LEU A 66 14.85 -1.10 3.09
CA LEU A 66 14.82 -2.56 3.02
C LEU A 66 13.92 -3.06 1.89
N ARG A 67 12.83 -2.36 1.57
CA ARG A 67 11.96 -2.72 0.44
C ARG A 67 12.61 -2.41 -0.90
N VAL A 68 13.33 -1.30 -1.03
CA VAL A 68 14.12 -0.99 -2.24
C VAL A 68 15.18 -2.07 -2.48
N ASP A 69 15.91 -2.45 -1.44
CA ASP A 69 16.93 -3.48 -1.52
C ASP A 69 16.35 -4.84 -1.90
N ALA A 70 15.17 -5.18 -1.35
CA ALA A 70 14.46 -6.41 -1.70
C ALA A 70 13.94 -6.38 -3.15
N GLU A 71 13.34 -5.27 -3.64
CA GLU A 71 12.96 -5.14 -5.06
C GLU A 71 14.16 -5.41 -5.98
N ALA A 72 15.31 -4.80 -5.68
CA ALA A 72 16.54 -4.99 -6.46
C ALA A 72 17.06 -6.44 -6.40
N ALA A 73 17.04 -7.05 -5.23
CA ALA A 73 17.49 -8.43 -5.05
C ALA A 73 16.59 -9.44 -5.78
N TRP A 74 15.27 -9.26 -5.73
CA TRP A 74 14.33 -10.07 -6.50
C TRP A 74 14.50 -9.88 -8.01
N ALA A 75 14.70 -8.65 -8.47
CA ALA A 75 14.93 -8.34 -9.89
C ALA A 75 16.24 -8.89 -10.43
N ALA A 76 17.23 -9.15 -9.58
CA ALA A 76 18.52 -9.73 -9.95
C ALA A 76 18.46 -11.24 -10.23
N ILE A 77 17.38 -11.94 -9.88
CA ILE A 77 17.23 -13.37 -10.17
C ILE A 77 16.95 -13.55 -11.66
N ALA A 78 17.93 -14.13 -12.37
CA ALA A 78 17.81 -14.37 -13.80
C ALA A 78 16.59 -15.24 -14.14
N GLU A 79 15.95 -14.94 -15.26
CA GLU A 79 14.79 -15.67 -15.80
C GLU A 79 13.54 -15.66 -14.91
N LEU A 80 13.56 -14.98 -13.75
CA LEU A 80 12.35 -14.85 -12.91
C LEU A 80 11.39 -13.88 -13.58
N PRO A 81 10.15 -14.31 -13.93
CA PRO A 81 9.13 -13.43 -14.53
C PRO A 81 8.49 -12.54 -13.45
N LEU A 82 9.32 -11.66 -12.87
CA LEU A 82 8.96 -10.83 -11.73
C LEU A 82 8.01 -9.71 -12.10
N HIS A 83 7.02 -9.47 -11.24
CA HIS A 83 6.15 -8.30 -11.21
C HIS A 83 6.22 -7.69 -9.82
N VAL A 84 6.40 -6.37 -9.73
CA VAL A 84 6.47 -5.67 -8.45
C VAL A 84 5.19 -4.87 -8.23
N PHE A 85 4.54 -5.09 -7.08
CA PHE A 85 3.32 -4.38 -6.70
C PHE A 85 3.62 -3.47 -5.51
N ARG A 86 3.70 -2.15 -5.75
CA ARG A 86 3.93 -1.13 -4.73
C ARG A 86 2.60 -0.75 -4.11
N LEU A 87 2.26 -1.45 -3.02
CA LEU A 87 0.98 -1.28 -2.32
C LEU A 87 0.96 0.02 -1.51
N ALA A 88 -0.14 0.75 -1.61
CA ALA A 88 -0.45 1.89 -0.76
C ALA A 88 -1.00 1.43 0.61
N GLY A 89 -1.53 2.34 1.42
CA GLY A 89 -2.10 2.03 2.73
C GLY A 89 -3.28 1.05 2.62
N ILE A 90 -3.11 -0.18 3.06
CA ILE A 90 -4.12 -1.24 2.92
C ILE A 90 -5.24 -1.05 3.95
N TYR A 91 -6.48 -1.11 3.50
CA TYR A 91 -7.67 -1.18 4.35
C TYR A 91 -8.65 -2.26 3.86
N GLY A 92 -9.62 -2.63 4.71
CA GLY A 92 -10.60 -3.66 4.39
C GLY A 92 -11.27 -4.21 5.67
N PRO A 93 -11.95 -5.36 5.60
CA PRO A 93 -12.59 -5.98 6.76
C PRO A 93 -11.64 -6.14 7.94
N GLY A 94 -12.05 -5.67 9.13
CA GLY A 94 -11.22 -5.69 10.34
C GLY A 94 -10.01 -4.73 10.34
N ARG A 95 -9.77 -4.00 9.26
CA ARG A 95 -8.65 -3.06 9.11
C ARG A 95 -9.12 -1.73 8.55
N GLY A 96 -9.66 -0.90 9.41
CA GLY A 96 -10.21 0.40 9.02
C GLY A 96 -10.39 1.32 10.22
N PRO A 97 -10.95 2.52 10.01
CA PRO A 97 -11.11 3.53 11.06
C PRO A 97 -12.29 3.25 12.01
N PHE A 98 -13.28 2.43 11.64
CA PHE A 98 -14.54 2.27 12.36
C PHE A 98 -14.38 1.83 13.81
N ALA A 99 -13.52 0.86 14.10
CA ALA A 99 -13.30 0.38 15.47
C ALA A 99 -12.83 1.50 16.41
N LYS A 100 -11.89 2.34 15.94
CA LYS A 100 -11.39 3.48 16.73
C LYS A 100 -12.43 4.58 16.86
N VAL A 101 -13.24 4.83 15.84
CA VAL A 101 -14.31 5.82 15.90
C VAL A 101 -15.39 5.38 16.88
N ARG A 102 -15.85 4.12 16.82
CA ARG A 102 -16.86 3.57 17.76
C ARG A 102 -16.40 3.56 19.20
N SER A 103 -15.12 3.26 19.44
CA SER A 103 -14.55 3.26 20.81
C SER A 103 -14.24 4.66 21.35
N GLY A 104 -14.41 5.73 20.56
CA GLY A 104 -14.07 7.10 20.95
C GLY A 104 -12.55 7.35 21.06
N THR A 105 -11.71 6.42 20.59
CA THR A 105 -10.24 6.56 20.64
C THR A 105 -9.65 7.18 19.37
N ALA A 106 -10.47 7.36 18.33
CA ALA A 106 -10.03 8.03 17.10
C ALA A 106 -9.61 9.48 17.36
N ARG A 107 -8.56 9.92 16.69
CA ARG A 107 -8.06 11.31 16.69
C ARG A 107 -7.82 11.70 15.24
N ARG A 108 -8.18 12.91 14.86
CA ARG A 108 -7.84 13.50 13.57
C ARG A 108 -6.50 14.22 13.72
N ILE A 109 -5.43 13.58 13.32
CA ILE A 109 -4.09 14.18 13.38
C ILE A 109 -3.95 15.12 12.18
N ILE A 110 -3.80 16.39 12.46
CA ILE A 110 -3.72 17.45 11.46
C ILE A 110 -2.25 17.76 11.19
N LYS A 111 -1.80 17.49 9.97
CA LYS A 111 -0.49 17.91 9.46
C LYS A 111 -0.69 18.56 8.10
N PRO A 112 -0.47 19.87 7.96
CA PRO A 112 -0.70 20.58 6.71
C PRO A 112 0.04 19.94 5.51
N GLY A 113 -0.68 19.72 4.42
CA GLY A 113 -0.11 19.12 3.22
C GLY A 113 0.06 17.59 3.26
N GLN A 114 -0.33 16.94 4.35
CA GLN A 114 -0.24 15.48 4.45
C GLN A 114 -1.34 14.79 3.65
N VAL A 115 -0.93 13.87 2.76
CA VAL A 115 -1.85 12.99 2.04
C VAL A 115 -1.32 11.56 2.04
N PHE A 116 -2.24 10.60 2.05
CA PHE A 116 -1.95 9.17 1.88
C PHE A 116 -2.79 8.59 0.76
N SER A 117 -2.15 7.82 -0.11
CA SER A 117 -2.83 6.88 -1.00
C SER A 117 -3.21 5.61 -0.23
N ARG A 118 -4.32 4.98 -0.62
CA ARG A 118 -4.87 3.78 0.02
C ARG A 118 -5.25 2.76 -1.02
N ILE A 119 -5.53 1.55 -0.58
CA ILE A 119 -6.08 0.50 -1.43
C ILE A 119 -6.92 -0.46 -0.59
N HIS A 120 -8.07 -0.85 -1.10
CA HIS A 120 -8.88 -1.89 -0.49
C HIS A 120 -8.29 -3.28 -0.78
N VAL A 121 -8.32 -4.18 0.21
CA VAL A 121 -7.71 -5.51 0.08
C VAL A 121 -8.28 -6.34 -1.08
N ALA A 122 -9.57 -6.18 -1.40
CA ALA A 122 -10.18 -6.87 -2.53
C ALA A 122 -9.63 -6.38 -3.88
N ASP A 123 -9.31 -5.09 -4.01
CA ASP A 123 -8.68 -4.55 -5.21
C ASP A 123 -7.25 -5.04 -5.38
N ILE A 124 -6.51 -5.27 -4.28
CA ILE A 124 -5.21 -5.94 -4.36
C ILE A 124 -5.37 -7.33 -5.00
N ALA A 125 -6.34 -8.11 -4.53
CA ALA A 125 -6.59 -9.44 -5.07
C ALA A 125 -6.98 -9.40 -6.55
N GLN A 126 -7.81 -8.44 -6.95
CA GLN A 126 -8.21 -8.22 -8.34
C GLN A 126 -7.00 -7.87 -9.23
N VAL A 127 -6.14 -6.95 -8.78
CA VAL A 127 -4.92 -6.55 -9.51
C VAL A 127 -3.98 -7.75 -9.69
N LEU A 128 -3.77 -8.54 -8.63
CA LEU A 128 -2.92 -9.73 -8.71
C LEU A 128 -3.49 -10.77 -9.70
N ALA A 129 -4.80 -11.03 -9.65
CA ALA A 129 -5.46 -11.93 -10.58
C ALA A 129 -5.30 -11.46 -12.03
N ALA A 130 -5.56 -10.18 -12.31
CA ALA A 130 -5.39 -9.60 -13.63
C ALA A 130 -3.94 -9.70 -14.14
N SER A 131 -2.95 -9.48 -13.27
CA SER A 131 -1.53 -9.62 -13.61
C SER A 131 -1.12 -11.07 -13.88
N ILE A 132 -1.73 -12.05 -13.20
CA ILE A 132 -1.52 -13.47 -13.46
C ILE A 132 -2.09 -13.87 -14.84
N ASP A 133 -3.25 -13.32 -15.19
CA ASP A 133 -3.92 -13.59 -16.48
C ASP A 133 -3.23 -12.88 -17.65
N ARG A 134 -2.60 -11.72 -17.39
CA ARG A 134 -1.88 -10.88 -18.36
C ARG A 134 -0.45 -10.62 -17.90
N PRO A 135 0.44 -11.63 -17.88
CA PRO A 135 1.81 -11.46 -17.40
C PRO A 135 2.58 -10.46 -18.27
N ASN A 136 3.25 -9.52 -17.59
CA ASN A 136 4.19 -8.57 -18.19
C ASN A 136 5.48 -8.56 -17.34
N PRO A 137 6.38 -9.55 -17.52
CA PRO A 137 7.58 -9.70 -16.69
C PRO A 137 8.45 -8.44 -16.68
N GLY A 138 8.88 -8.02 -15.50
CA GLY A 138 9.61 -6.78 -15.27
C GLY A 138 8.72 -5.57 -14.97
N ALA A 139 7.39 -5.71 -15.09
CA ALA A 139 6.50 -4.60 -14.79
C ALA A 139 6.43 -4.28 -13.30
N ILE A 140 6.29 -2.98 -13.03
CA ILE A 140 6.03 -2.41 -11.70
C ILE A 140 4.66 -1.75 -11.75
N TYR A 141 3.84 -1.98 -10.72
CA TYR A 141 2.52 -1.39 -10.61
C TYR A 141 2.33 -0.70 -9.27
N ASN A 142 1.90 0.54 -9.29
CA ASN A 142 1.39 1.22 -8.11
C ASN A 142 -0.03 0.75 -7.83
N VAL A 143 -0.24 0.15 -6.68
CA VAL A 143 -1.54 -0.41 -6.29
C VAL A 143 -2.17 0.48 -5.24
N CYS A 144 -2.97 1.43 -5.70
CA CYS A 144 -3.71 2.40 -4.89
C CYS A 144 -5.05 2.75 -5.53
N ASP A 145 -5.96 3.33 -4.72
CA ASP A 145 -7.20 3.91 -5.19
C ASP A 145 -6.97 5.27 -5.90
N ASN A 146 -8.04 5.86 -6.44
CA ASN A 146 -7.95 7.07 -7.25
C ASN A 146 -8.00 8.37 -6.42
N LEU A 147 -8.19 8.28 -5.08
CA LEU A 147 -8.40 9.45 -4.22
C LEU A 147 -7.42 9.50 -3.04
N PRO A 148 -6.17 9.96 -3.26
CA PRO A 148 -5.29 10.28 -2.14
C PRO A 148 -5.93 11.33 -1.23
N ALA A 149 -5.96 11.10 0.07
CA ALA A 149 -6.65 11.98 1.01
C ALA A 149 -5.88 12.16 2.32
N PRO A 150 -6.05 13.31 3.00
CA PRO A 150 -5.58 13.50 4.36
C PRO A 150 -6.14 12.42 5.30
N PRO A 151 -5.35 11.93 6.28
CA PRO A 151 -5.84 10.90 7.20
C PRO A 151 -7.01 11.37 8.06
N GLU A 152 -7.06 12.66 8.41
CA GLU A 152 -8.14 13.27 9.15
C GLU A 152 -9.49 13.26 8.42
N ASP A 153 -9.47 13.36 7.09
CA ASP A 153 -10.69 13.33 6.26
C ASP A 153 -11.30 11.92 6.27
N VAL A 154 -10.47 10.90 6.19
CA VAL A 154 -10.91 9.49 6.24
C VAL A 154 -11.54 9.14 7.59
N ILE A 155 -10.95 9.63 8.68
CA ILE A 155 -11.51 9.46 10.02
C ILE A 155 -12.82 10.25 10.17
N GLY A 156 -12.87 11.48 9.64
CA GLY A 156 -14.07 12.30 9.64
C GLY A 156 -15.22 11.63 8.88
N TYR A 157 -14.95 11.13 7.68
CA TYR A 157 -15.94 10.43 6.88
C TYR A 157 -16.44 9.14 7.55
N ALA A 158 -15.55 8.39 8.21
CA ALA A 158 -15.96 7.22 8.98
C ALA A 158 -16.89 7.59 10.16
N ALA A 159 -16.67 8.71 10.82
CA ALA A 159 -17.57 9.21 11.88
C ALA A 159 -18.92 9.63 11.32
N GLU A 160 -18.95 10.31 10.18
CA GLU A 160 -20.16 10.68 9.45
C GLU A 160 -21.00 9.45 9.10
N LEU A 161 -20.41 8.43 8.50
CA LEU A 161 -21.07 7.18 8.14
C LEU A 161 -21.68 6.46 9.36
N LEU A 162 -21.03 6.54 10.51
CA LEU A 162 -21.52 5.95 11.76
C LEU A 162 -22.56 6.80 12.48
N GLY A 163 -22.83 8.03 12.01
CA GLY A 163 -23.69 8.98 12.72
C GLY A 163 -23.12 9.41 14.08
N LEU A 164 -21.79 9.35 14.27
CA LEU A 164 -21.11 9.67 15.51
C LEU A 164 -20.47 11.07 15.43
N PRO A 165 -20.23 11.71 16.59
CA PRO A 165 -19.56 12.99 16.65
C PRO A 165 -18.19 12.94 15.98
N LEU A 166 -17.83 14.03 15.30
CA LEU A 166 -16.51 14.17 14.66
C LEU A 166 -15.41 14.04 15.72
N PRO A 167 -14.46 13.09 15.56
CA PRO A 167 -13.36 12.93 16.51
C PRO A 167 -12.52 14.21 16.65
N PRO A 168 -11.96 14.48 17.83
CA PRO A 168 -11.20 15.70 18.08
C PRO A 168 -9.99 15.79 17.14
N ALA A 169 -9.70 17.01 16.69
CA ALA A 169 -8.51 17.34 15.96
C ALA A 169 -7.34 17.49 16.94
N THR A 170 -6.17 17.00 16.55
CA THR A 170 -4.93 17.14 17.31
C THR A 170 -3.84 17.54 16.32
N ASP A 171 -3.08 18.57 16.64
CA ASP A 171 -1.94 18.99 15.84
C ASP A 171 -0.86 17.90 15.86
N PHE A 172 -0.24 17.64 14.72
CA PHE A 172 0.78 16.59 14.56
C PHE A 172 1.94 16.76 15.54
N GLU A 173 2.39 18.00 15.80
CA GLU A 173 3.54 18.24 16.67
C GLU A 173 3.25 17.88 18.12
N SER A 174 2.02 18.08 18.58
CA SER A 174 1.56 17.78 19.94
C SER A 174 0.92 16.40 20.10
N ALA A 175 0.71 15.68 19.01
CA ALA A 175 0.02 14.39 19.05
C ALA A 175 0.85 13.31 19.74
N ASP A 176 0.24 12.63 20.72
CA ASP A 176 0.79 11.41 21.31
C ASP A 176 0.63 10.24 20.32
N MET A 177 1.74 9.84 19.72
CA MET A 177 1.80 8.77 18.72
C MET A 177 3.01 7.88 18.95
N THR A 178 2.85 6.59 18.67
CA THR A 178 4.00 5.68 18.62
C THR A 178 4.98 6.13 17.53
N GLU A 179 6.26 5.77 17.67
CA GLU A 179 7.27 6.06 16.63
C GLU A 179 6.86 5.52 15.26
N MET A 180 6.29 4.32 15.23
CA MET A 180 5.77 3.73 13.99
C MET A 180 4.66 4.58 13.38
N ALA A 181 3.69 5.05 14.16
CA ALA A 181 2.61 5.91 13.67
C ALA A 181 3.18 7.25 13.15
N ARG A 182 4.13 7.84 13.88
CA ARG A 182 4.80 9.09 13.51
C ARG A 182 5.62 8.92 12.21
N SER A 183 6.26 7.77 12.00
CA SER A 183 7.05 7.51 10.79
C SER A 183 6.21 7.53 9.49
N PHE A 184 4.92 7.22 9.55
CA PHE A 184 4.04 7.36 8.38
C PHE A 184 3.83 8.80 7.95
N TYR A 185 3.93 9.76 8.89
CA TYR A 185 3.83 11.19 8.58
C TYR A 185 5.15 11.81 8.09
N ALA A 186 6.24 11.05 8.06
CA ALA A 186 7.52 11.51 7.49
C ALA A 186 7.46 11.68 5.97
N GLU A 187 6.48 11.10 5.32
CA GLU A 187 6.33 11.09 3.87
C GLU A 187 4.93 11.59 3.49
N SER A 188 4.85 12.43 2.47
CA SER A 188 3.60 12.87 1.85
C SER A 188 3.73 12.80 0.33
N LYS A 189 2.85 12.03 -0.32
CA LYS A 189 2.81 11.86 -1.78
C LYS A 189 1.46 11.40 -2.25
N ARG A 190 1.14 11.71 -3.50
CA ARG A 190 0.02 11.13 -4.25
C ARG A 190 0.56 10.11 -5.22
N THR A 191 -0.02 8.92 -5.25
CA THR A 191 0.46 7.83 -6.10
C THR A 191 -0.46 7.66 -7.29
N ASP A 192 0.11 7.68 -8.50
CA ASP A 192 -0.59 7.43 -9.75
C ASP A 192 -0.72 5.91 -9.99
N ASN A 193 -1.91 5.46 -10.38
CA ASN A 193 -2.23 4.05 -10.59
C ASN A 193 -2.73 3.75 -12.02
N ARG A 194 -2.57 4.67 -12.97
CA ARG A 194 -3.13 4.55 -14.34
C ARG A 194 -2.76 3.25 -15.03
N ARG A 195 -1.56 2.73 -14.78
CA ARG A 195 -1.09 1.45 -15.36
C ARG A 195 -1.97 0.26 -15.00
N LEU A 196 -2.72 0.30 -13.89
CA LEU A 196 -3.67 -0.77 -13.54
C LEU A 196 -4.78 -0.90 -14.59
N ALA A 197 -5.32 0.23 -15.04
CA ALA A 197 -6.34 0.24 -16.10
C ALA A 197 -5.72 0.01 -17.50
N GLU A 198 -4.63 0.71 -17.81
CA GLU A 198 -4.03 0.71 -19.14
C GLU A 198 -3.42 -0.65 -19.54
N GLU A 199 -2.72 -1.31 -18.59
CA GLU A 199 -2.00 -2.55 -18.89
C GLU A 199 -2.73 -3.80 -18.41
N LEU A 200 -3.39 -3.74 -17.25
CA LEU A 200 -4.09 -4.88 -16.68
C LEU A 200 -5.60 -4.87 -16.98
N GLY A 201 -6.16 -3.74 -17.43
CA GLY A 201 -7.59 -3.56 -17.64
C GLY A 201 -8.41 -3.65 -16.36
N VAL A 202 -7.80 -3.24 -15.22
CA VAL A 202 -8.46 -3.28 -13.92
C VAL A 202 -9.27 -2.02 -13.70
N GLU A 203 -10.56 -2.19 -13.44
CA GLU A 203 -11.44 -1.19 -12.85
C GLU A 203 -11.60 -1.53 -11.38
N LEU A 204 -11.21 -0.61 -10.49
CA LEU A 204 -11.24 -0.86 -9.05
C LEU A 204 -12.68 -1.05 -8.54
N LEU A 205 -12.89 -2.05 -7.69
CA LEU A 205 -14.17 -2.28 -7.01
C LEU A 205 -14.48 -1.13 -6.04
N TYR A 206 -13.43 -0.58 -5.44
CA TYR A 206 -13.50 0.54 -4.52
C TYR A 206 -12.57 1.66 -5.01
N PRO A 207 -13.04 2.50 -5.97
CA PRO A 207 -12.21 3.50 -6.63
C PRO A 207 -11.73 4.62 -5.70
N ASP A 208 -12.28 4.73 -4.50
CA ASP A 208 -11.88 5.67 -3.47
C ASP A 208 -12.20 5.13 -2.06
N TYR A 209 -11.62 5.76 -1.04
CA TYR A 209 -11.84 5.36 0.35
C TYR A 209 -13.31 5.52 0.80
N LYS A 210 -14.10 6.39 0.17
CA LYS A 210 -15.50 6.60 0.54
C LYS A 210 -16.34 5.40 0.16
N SER A 211 -16.28 4.99 -1.11
CA SER A 211 -16.96 3.78 -1.60
C SER A 211 -16.52 2.52 -0.83
N GLY A 212 -15.22 2.42 -0.51
CA GLY A 212 -14.71 1.31 0.29
C GLY A 212 -15.22 1.29 1.73
N LEU A 213 -15.28 2.44 2.41
CA LEU A 213 -15.82 2.53 3.76
C LEU A 213 -17.34 2.28 3.81
N GLU A 214 -18.10 2.79 2.83
CA GLU A 214 -19.53 2.49 2.72
C GLU A 214 -19.79 0.99 2.59
N ALA A 215 -19.03 0.33 1.73
CA ALA A 215 -19.14 -1.12 1.55
C ALA A 215 -18.78 -1.90 2.83
N LEU A 216 -17.71 -1.48 3.54
CA LEU A 216 -17.32 -2.10 4.81
C LEU A 216 -18.41 -1.95 5.86
N LEU A 217 -19.01 -0.76 5.99
CA LEU A 217 -20.09 -0.54 6.96
C LEU A 217 -21.31 -1.39 6.64
N LYS A 218 -21.68 -1.47 5.36
CA LYS A 218 -22.78 -2.33 4.90
C LYS A 218 -22.53 -3.80 5.22
N ALA A 219 -21.33 -4.28 5.03
CA ALA A 219 -20.97 -5.69 5.31
C ALA A 219 -20.98 -6.02 6.82
N GLU A 220 -20.70 -5.06 7.70
CA GLU A 220 -20.80 -5.23 9.15
C GLU A 220 -22.25 -5.27 9.68
N SER A 221 -23.22 -4.80 8.86
CA SER A 221 -24.64 -4.71 9.23
C SER A 221 -25.44 -5.95 8.84
N VAL A 222 -24.82 -6.93 8.22
CA VAL A 222 -25.36 -8.23 7.78
C VAL A 222 -24.88 -9.32 8.71
#